data_c864353bd9cde0d73fbc295c779d57b2
#
_entry.id   c864353bd9cde0d73fbc295c779d57b2
#
_cell.length_a   1.000
_cell.length_b   1.000
_cell.length_c   1.000
_cell.angle_alpha   90.00
_cell.angle_beta   90.00
_cell.angle_gamma   90.00
#
_symmetry.space_group_name_H-M   'P 1'
#
loop_
_entity.id
_entity.type
_entity.pdbx_description
1 polymer ?
#
loop_
_entity_poly.entity_id
_entity_poly.type
_entity_poly.pdbx_seq_one_letter_code
_entity_poly.pdbx_strand_id
1 'polypeptide(L)'
;MSRTTPAMLRDVLGLTFEPVQVVAMVAFGCVLAAGVLMACALDGLAGWRLALGAVLLADMGAGCLSNFTASTNQYYAQRPALRWAFIALHVHLLVVAWALQWPMLPALLAWGWTVGTAALVNLLAGNASQRLVAGGLFALSLLAPLAWAVPVPMQVVTALFTLKVAYAFAVRHEPVRTAA
;
A
#
# COMPACT_ATOMS: atom_id res chain seq x y z
N MET A 1 -1.19 0.75 -25.82
CA MET A 1 -2.39 1.61 -26.02
C MET A 1 -3.12 1.71 -24.70
N SER A 2 -3.26 2.91 -24.18
CA SER A 2 -4.02 3.18 -22.94
C SER A 2 -5.53 2.99 -23.19
N ARG A 3 -6.24 2.42 -22.21
CA ARG A 3 -7.68 2.17 -22.23
C ARG A 3 -8.36 2.96 -21.12
N THR A 4 -9.62 3.33 -21.33
CA THR A 4 -10.43 3.99 -20.31
C THR A 4 -10.82 2.99 -19.22
N THR A 5 -10.68 3.39 -17.95
CA THR A 5 -10.99 2.53 -16.81
C THR A 5 -12.51 2.50 -16.54
N PRO A 6 -13.12 1.33 -16.41
CA PRO A 6 -14.49 1.19 -15.91
C PRO A 6 -14.67 1.89 -14.55
N ALA A 7 -15.84 2.46 -14.30
CA ALA A 7 -16.09 3.26 -13.10
C ALA A 7 -15.73 2.53 -11.78
N MET A 8 -16.02 1.22 -11.70
CA MET A 8 -15.76 0.38 -10.52
C MET A 8 -14.26 0.15 -10.21
N LEU A 9 -13.37 0.37 -11.18
CA LEU A 9 -11.93 0.13 -11.03
C LEU A 9 -11.11 1.41 -10.95
N ARG A 10 -11.76 2.59 -10.99
CA ARG A 10 -11.06 3.89 -10.99
C ARG A 10 -10.28 4.17 -9.71
N ASP A 11 -10.76 3.67 -8.59
CA ASP A 11 -10.07 3.83 -7.30
C ASP A 11 -8.77 3.01 -7.21
N VAL A 12 -8.63 2.00 -8.10
CA VAL A 12 -7.41 1.16 -8.16
C VAL A 12 -6.51 1.54 -9.33
N LEU A 13 -7.07 1.82 -10.51
CA LEU A 13 -6.31 2.00 -11.75
C LEU A 13 -6.28 3.45 -12.25
N GLY A 14 -6.98 4.37 -11.59
CA GLY A 14 -7.16 5.74 -12.05
C GLY A 14 -8.12 5.82 -13.26
N LEU A 15 -8.02 6.88 -14.06
CA LEU A 15 -8.94 7.13 -15.18
C LEU A 15 -8.63 6.30 -16.43
N THR A 16 -7.38 5.92 -16.61
CA THR A 16 -6.89 5.13 -17.76
C THR A 16 -5.91 4.07 -17.27
N PHE A 17 -5.77 2.99 -18.00
CA PHE A 17 -4.80 1.95 -17.69
C PHE A 17 -4.15 1.39 -18.97
N GLU A 18 -2.96 0.84 -18.81
CA GLU A 18 -2.30 0.03 -19.83
C GLU A 18 -2.34 -1.43 -19.43
N PRO A 19 -2.78 -2.35 -20.31
CA PRO A 19 -2.91 -3.77 -19.97
C PRO A 19 -1.63 -4.38 -19.39
N VAL A 20 -0.46 -3.99 -19.91
CA VAL A 20 0.83 -4.46 -19.40
C VAL A 20 1.05 -4.06 -17.94
N GLN A 21 0.63 -2.84 -17.54
CA GLN A 21 0.72 -2.40 -16.15
C GLN A 21 -0.18 -3.23 -15.23
N VAL A 22 -1.40 -3.53 -15.68
CA VAL A 22 -2.34 -4.38 -14.91
C VAL A 22 -1.76 -5.79 -14.73
N VAL A 23 -1.21 -6.38 -15.80
CA VAL A 23 -0.55 -7.69 -15.70
C VAL A 23 0.62 -7.64 -14.71
N ALA A 24 1.46 -6.60 -14.76
CA ALA A 24 2.57 -6.43 -13.83
C ALA A 24 2.09 -6.28 -12.37
N MET A 25 1.03 -5.50 -12.13
CA MET A 25 0.43 -5.32 -10.79
C MET A 25 -0.09 -6.65 -10.24
N VAL A 26 -0.87 -7.37 -11.03
CA VAL A 26 -1.43 -8.67 -10.62
C VAL A 26 -0.33 -9.69 -10.39
N ALA A 27 0.63 -9.80 -11.30
CA ALA A 27 1.75 -10.72 -11.17
C ALA A 27 2.57 -10.42 -9.90
N PHE A 28 2.90 -9.15 -9.65
CA PHE A 28 3.63 -8.74 -8.45
C PHE A 28 2.82 -9.06 -7.17
N GLY A 29 1.52 -8.75 -7.16
CA GLY A 29 0.65 -9.07 -6.04
C GLY A 29 0.60 -10.58 -5.74
N CYS A 30 0.46 -11.41 -6.77
CA CYS A 30 0.46 -12.88 -6.63
C CYS A 30 1.81 -13.41 -6.14
N VAL A 31 2.93 -12.93 -6.69
CA VAL A 31 4.29 -13.32 -6.27
C VAL A 31 4.53 -12.93 -4.81
N LEU A 32 4.12 -11.72 -4.42
CA LEU A 32 4.23 -11.27 -3.03
C LEU A 32 3.41 -12.16 -2.10
N ALA A 33 2.13 -12.39 -2.41
CA ALA A 33 1.26 -13.23 -1.59
C ALA A 33 1.82 -14.65 -1.44
N ALA A 34 2.23 -15.27 -2.56
CA ALA A 34 2.83 -16.60 -2.53
C ALA A 34 4.12 -16.63 -1.70
N GLY A 35 5.05 -15.69 -1.91
CA GLY A 35 6.32 -15.62 -1.19
C GLY A 35 6.15 -15.42 0.32
N VAL A 36 5.23 -14.53 0.73
CA VAL A 36 4.92 -14.29 2.15
C VAL A 36 4.30 -15.53 2.78
N LEU A 37 3.30 -16.15 2.12
CA LEU A 37 2.62 -17.32 2.67
C LEU A 37 3.53 -18.56 2.75
N MET A 38 4.43 -18.75 1.77
CA MET A 38 5.43 -19.81 1.82
C MET A 38 6.44 -19.64 2.98
N ALA A 39 6.68 -18.40 3.40
CA ALA A 39 7.58 -18.10 4.51
C ALA A 39 6.86 -18.07 5.88
N CYS A 40 5.53 -18.25 5.93
CA CYS A 40 4.76 -18.31 7.16
C CYS A 40 4.66 -19.75 7.67
N ALA A 41 4.64 -19.91 9.02
CA ALA A 41 4.15 -21.14 9.64
C ALA A 41 2.61 -21.14 9.53
N LEU A 42 2.06 -22.03 8.73
CA LEU A 42 0.62 -22.09 8.42
C LEU A 42 -0.11 -23.23 9.15
N ASP A 43 0.60 -23.96 10.02
CA ASP A 43 0.05 -25.11 10.75
C ASP A 43 -1.12 -24.69 11.63
N GLY A 44 -2.26 -25.37 11.44
CA GLY A 44 -3.49 -25.10 12.19
C GLY A 44 -4.25 -23.84 11.75
N LEU A 45 -3.82 -23.13 10.70
CA LEU A 45 -4.54 -21.97 10.19
C LEU A 45 -5.78 -22.42 9.39
N ALA A 46 -6.95 -21.87 9.74
CA ALA A 46 -8.18 -22.17 9.00
C ALA A 46 -8.08 -21.69 7.55
N GLY A 47 -8.55 -22.50 6.59
CA GLY A 47 -8.41 -22.21 5.16
C GLY A 47 -8.98 -20.86 4.72
N TRP A 48 -10.07 -20.40 5.32
CA TRP A 48 -10.65 -19.08 5.02
C TRP A 48 -9.75 -17.91 5.47
N ARG A 49 -9.00 -18.07 6.56
CA ARG A 49 -8.00 -17.07 7.02
C ARG A 49 -6.84 -16.99 6.04
N LEU A 50 -6.39 -18.16 5.58
CA LEU A 50 -5.34 -18.24 4.56
C LEU A 50 -5.80 -17.56 3.27
N ALA A 51 -7.02 -17.84 2.81
CA ALA A 51 -7.58 -17.21 1.61
C ALA A 51 -7.72 -15.68 1.77
N LEU A 52 -8.20 -15.21 2.93
CA LEU A 52 -8.29 -13.77 3.21
C LEU A 52 -6.92 -13.12 3.22
N GLY A 53 -5.94 -13.74 3.89
CA GLY A 53 -4.54 -13.27 3.92
C GLY A 53 -3.96 -13.19 2.51
N ALA A 54 -4.14 -14.24 1.69
CA ALA A 54 -3.67 -14.28 0.31
C ALA A 54 -4.23 -13.14 -0.54
N VAL A 55 -5.55 -12.93 -0.49
CA VAL A 55 -6.22 -11.86 -1.25
C VAL A 55 -5.72 -10.48 -0.82
N LEU A 56 -5.61 -10.23 0.48
CA LEU A 56 -5.16 -8.92 0.98
C LEU A 56 -3.68 -8.67 0.70
N LEU A 57 -2.82 -9.69 0.76
CA LEU A 57 -1.41 -9.58 0.39
C LEU A 57 -1.28 -9.28 -1.12
N ALA A 58 -2.06 -9.96 -1.96
CA ALA A 58 -2.07 -9.70 -3.39
C ALA A 58 -2.56 -8.27 -3.70
N ASP A 59 -3.63 -7.80 -3.02
CA ASP A 59 -4.09 -6.41 -3.12
C ASP A 59 -3.03 -5.40 -2.66
N MET A 60 -2.35 -5.67 -1.55
CA MET A 60 -1.28 -4.79 -1.07
C MET A 60 -0.16 -4.65 -2.09
N GLY A 61 0.27 -5.77 -2.70
CA GLY A 61 1.30 -5.76 -3.74
C GLY A 61 0.84 -5.04 -5.01
N ALA A 62 -0.30 -5.43 -5.56
CA ALA A 62 -0.86 -4.82 -6.77
C ALA A 62 -1.13 -3.33 -6.58
N GLY A 63 -1.74 -2.95 -5.46
CA GLY A 63 -2.04 -1.56 -5.12
C GLY A 63 -0.79 -0.72 -4.84
N CYS A 64 0.31 -1.32 -4.36
CA CYS A 64 1.58 -0.62 -4.24
C CYS A 64 2.07 -0.14 -5.61
N LEU A 65 2.10 -1.01 -6.61
CA LEU A 65 2.49 -0.64 -7.97
C LEU A 65 1.50 0.32 -8.62
N SER A 66 0.19 0.11 -8.43
CA SER A 66 -0.86 0.97 -8.95
C SER A 66 -0.68 2.43 -8.50
N ASN A 67 -0.33 2.65 -7.24
CA ASN A 67 -0.14 3.99 -6.67
C ASN A 67 1.04 4.76 -7.29
N PHE A 68 1.98 4.09 -7.95
CA PHE A 68 3.05 4.73 -8.71
C PHE A 68 2.64 5.13 -10.12
N THR A 69 1.47 4.71 -10.61
CA THR A 69 1.04 5.09 -11.95
C THR A 69 0.56 6.54 -12.00
N ALA A 70 0.86 7.22 -13.09
CA ALA A 70 0.42 8.59 -13.31
C ALA A 70 -1.12 8.72 -13.26
N SER A 71 -1.83 7.72 -13.78
CA SER A 71 -3.30 7.70 -13.79
C SER A 71 -3.90 7.69 -12.40
N THR A 72 -3.45 6.76 -11.51
CA THR A 72 -3.93 6.69 -10.13
C THR A 72 -3.52 7.94 -9.34
N ASN A 73 -2.27 8.39 -9.50
CA ASN A 73 -1.78 9.57 -8.80
C ASN A 73 -2.58 10.83 -9.17
N GLN A 74 -2.87 11.06 -10.46
CA GLN A 74 -3.69 12.19 -10.93
C GLN A 74 -5.16 12.06 -10.49
N TYR A 75 -5.72 10.84 -10.51
CA TYR A 75 -7.10 10.60 -10.06
C TYR A 75 -7.33 11.09 -8.63
N TYR A 76 -6.44 10.72 -7.71
CA TYR A 76 -6.52 11.13 -6.31
C TYR A 76 -6.04 12.56 -6.06
N ALA A 77 -5.12 13.10 -6.87
CA ALA A 77 -4.68 14.49 -6.75
C ALA A 77 -5.83 15.49 -6.98
N GLN A 78 -6.81 15.12 -7.81
CA GLN A 78 -8.00 15.92 -8.11
C GLN A 78 -9.15 15.68 -7.10
N ARG A 79 -9.00 14.75 -6.14
CA ARG A 79 -10.06 14.33 -5.21
C ARG A 79 -9.55 14.27 -3.76
N PRO A 80 -9.34 15.45 -3.12
CA PRO A 80 -8.74 15.50 -1.78
C PRO A 80 -9.51 14.68 -0.73
N ALA A 81 -10.84 14.70 -0.76
CA ALA A 81 -11.67 13.94 0.17
C ALA A 81 -11.45 12.42 0.04
N LEU A 82 -11.41 11.89 -1.20
CA LEU A 82 -11.12 10.48 -1.45
C LEU A 82 -9.70 10.11 -1.02
N ARG A 83 -8.75 11.04 -1.19
CA ARG A 83 -7.37 10.84 -0.77
C ARG A 83 -7.26 10.68 0.74
N TRP A 84 -7.96 11.50 1.54
CA TRP A 84 -8.02 11.36 2.99
C TRP A 84 -8.76 10.09 3.41
N ALA A 85 -9.88 9.77 2.74
CA ALA A 85 -10.61 8.54 2.99
C ALA A 85 -9.75 7.29 2.73
N PHE A 86 -8.97 7.28 1.64
CA PHE A 86 -8.02 6.20 1.35
C PHE A 86 -7.02 6.01 2.49
N ILE A 87 -6.39 7.09 2.97
CA ILE A 87 -5.42 7.01 4.07
C ILE A 87 -6.08 6.46 5.33
N ALA A 88 -7.26 6.99 5.70
CA ALA A 88 -7.96 6.62 6.94
C ALA A 88 -8.48 5.17 6.93
N LEU A 89 -8.92 4.67 5.76
CA LEU A 89 -9.54 3.34 5.62
C LEU A 89 -8.53 2.22 5.37
N HIS A 90 -7.23 2.54 5.29
CA HIS A 90 -6.18 1.55 4.98
C HIS A 90 -5.84 0.66 6.18
N VAL A 91 -6.73 -0.27 6.50
CA VAL A 91 -6.60 -1.22 7.63
C VAL A 91 -6.03 -2.59 7.23
N HIS A 92 -5.63 -2.78 5.97
CA HIS A 92 -5.20 -4.07 5.41
C HIS A 92 -4.13 -4.76 6.26
N LEU A 93 -3.13 -4.02 6.78
CA LEU A 93 -2.09 -4.59 7.63
C LEU A 93 -2.66 -5.25 8.88
N LEU A 94 -3.67 -4.62 9.52
CA LEU A 94 -4.30 -5.17 10.72
C LEU A 94 -5.09 -6.43 10.41
N VAL A 95 -5.82 -6.44 9.29
CA VAL A 95 -6.60 -7.61 8.87
C VAL A 95 -5.68 -8.76 8.48
N VAL A 96 -4.57 -8.51 7.79
CA VAL A 96 -3.56 -9.53 7.45
C VAL A 96 -2.92 -10.09 8.72
N ALA A 97 -2.52 -9.23 9.67
CA ALA A 97 -1.93 -9.67 10.94
C ALA A 97 -2.90 -10.56 11.72
N TRP A 98 -4.19 -10.17 11.79
CA TRP A 98 -5.22 -10.98 12.42
C TRP A 98 -5.47 -12.30 11.67
N ALA A 99 -5.55 -12.28 10.34
CA ALA A 99 -5.80 -13.46 9.53
C ALA A 99 -4.65 -14.48 9.66
N LEU A 100 -3.40 -14.02 9.63
CA LEU A 100 -2.20 -14.86 9.71
C LEU A 100 -1.70 -15.09 11.15
N GLN A 101 -2.49 -14.68 12.17
CA GLN A 101 -2.17 -14.83 13.59
C GLN A 101 -0.84 -14.19 14.00
N TRP A 102 -0.46 -13.10 13.37
CA TRP A 102 0.72 -12.32 13.74
C TRP A 102 0.47 -11.47 15.00
N PRO A 103 1.54 -11.06 15.70
CA PRO A 103 1.42 -10.21 16.88
C PRO A 103 0.70 -8.88 16.57
N MET A 104 -0.44 -8.63 17.23
CA MET A 104 -1.29 -7.47 16.93
C MET A 104 -0.71 -6.13 17.39
N LEU A 105 0.02 -6.10 18.51
CA LEU A 105 0.58 -4.84 19.01
C LEU A 105 1.60 -4.24 18.04
N PRO A 106 2.61 -4.99 17.53
CA PRO A 106 3.48 -4.51 16.46
C PRO A 106 2.71 -4.08 15.20
N ALA A 107 1.68 -4.83 14.81
CA ALA A 107 0.85 -4.48 13.65
C ALA A 107 0.13 -3.13 13.84
N LEU A 108 -0.45 -2.89 15.03
CA LEU A 108 -1.12 -1.63 15.37
C LEU A 108 -0.16 -0.44 15.36
N LEU A 109 1.04 -0.60 15.91
CA LEU A 109 2.02 0.47 15.93
C LEU A 109 2.58 0.76 14.53
N ALA A 110 2.85 -0.27 13.74
CA ALA A 110 3.26 -0.11 12.36
C ALA A 110 2.15 0.53 11.49
N TRP A 111 0.90 0.14 11.69
CA TRP A 111 -0.25 0.76 11.05
C TRP A 111 -0.38 2.23 11.44
N GLY A 112 -0.34 2.54 12.74
CA GLY A 112 -0.42 3.92 13.24
C GLY A 112 0.71 4.80 12.72
N TRP A 113 1.95 4.29 12.70
CA TRP A 113 3.09 4.95 12.07
C TRP A 113 2.84 5.24 10.60
N THR A 114 2.37 4.24 9.85
CA THR A 114 2.14 4.37 8.40
C THR A 114 1.05 5.39 8.10
N VAL A 115 -0.09 5.34 8.79
CA VAL A 115 -1.21 6.26 8.59
C VAL A 115 -0.80 7.69 9.02
N GLY A 116 -0.10 7.85 10.15
CA GLY A 116 0.41 9.13 10.60
C GLY A 116 1.43 9.74 9.62
N THR A 117 2.35 8.92 9.12
CA THR A 117 3.31 9.31 8.08
C THR A 117 2.59 9.72 6.79
N ALA A 118 1.63 8.91 6.32
CA ALA A 118 0.87 9.22 5.12
C ALA A 118 0.07 10.52 5.26
N ALA A 119 -0.53 10.76 6.43
CA ALA A 119 -1.22 12.00 6.73
C ALA A 119 -0.27 13.21 6.67
N LEU A 120 0.89 13.13 7.32
CA LEU A 120 1.90 14.18 7.28
C LEU A 120 2.39 14.45 5.85
N VAL A 121 2.73 13.40 5.11
CA VAL A 121 3.17 13.52 3.71
C VAL A 121 2.08 14.13 2.83
N ASN A 122 0.81 13.76 3.07
CA ASN A 122 -0.31 14.33 2.33
C ASN A 122 -0.54 15.82 2.64
N LEU A 123 -0.29 16.27 3.88
CA LEU A 123 -0.32 17.69 4.24
C LEU A 123 0.78 18.50 3.55
N LEU A 124 1.91 17.87 3.23
CA LEU A 124 3.00 18.49 2.47
C LEU A 124 2.77 18.48 0.96
N ALA A 125 1.56 18.13 0.49
CA ALA A 125 1.26 18.06 -0.93
C ALA A 125 1.50 19.40 -1.65
N GLY A 126 2.39 19.39 -2.65
CA GLY A 126 2.82 20.59 -3.37
C GLY A 126 4.07 21.26 -2.81
N ASN A 127 4.57 20.83 -1.65
CA ASN A 127 5.85 21.29 -1.11
C ASN A 127 7.03 20.52 -1.75
N ALA A 128 8.10 21.22 -2.08
CA ALA A 128 9.31 20.62 -2.67
C ALA A 128 9.94 19.54 -1.77
N SER A 129 9.79 19.64 -0.44
CA SER A 129 10.32 18.69 0.52
C SER A 129 9.46 17.43 0.71
N GLN A 130 8.29 17.33 0.08
CA GLN A 130 7.35 16.22 0.28
C GLN A 130 8.02 14.85 0.06
N ARG A 131 8.74 14.70 -1.05
CA ARG A 131 9.42 13.43 -1.41
C ARG A 131 10.56 13.09 -0.44
N LEU A 132 11.32 14.10 -0.03
CA LEU A 132 12.42 13.93 0.93
C LEU A 132 11.88 13.45 2.29
N VAL A 133 10.85 14.11 2.80
CA VAL A 133 10.21 13.75 4.07
C VAL A 133 9.60 12.35 3.99
N ALA A 134 8.87 12.04 2.92
CA ALA A 134 8.27 10.72 2.71
C ALA A 134 9.33 9.61 2.66
N GLY A 135 10.43 9.82 1.92
CA GLY A 135 11.54 8.88 1.81
C GLY A 135 12.25 8.68 3.15
N GLY A 136 12.51 9.75 3.90
CA GLY A 136 13.12 9.68 5.22
C GLY A 136 12.26 8.92 6.23
N LEU A 137 10.97 9.21 6.29
CA LEU A 137 10.04 8.53 7.20
C LEU A 137 9.83 7.05 6.80
N PHE A 138 9.81 6.75 5.50
CA PHE A 138 9.81 5.37 5.02
C PHE A 138 11.09 4.63 5.44
N ALA A 139 12.27 5.24 5.23
CA ALA A 139 13.55 4.64 5.66
C ALA A 139 13.60 4.40 7.17
N LEU A 140 13.09 5.32 7.98
CA LEU A 140 12.98 5.14 9.43
C LEU A 140 12.06 3.96 9.79
N SER A 141 11.00 3.71 9.03
CA SER A 141 10.10 2.58 9.28
C SER A 141 10.80 1.22 9.14
N LEU A 142 11.87 1.14 8.33
CA LEU A 142 12.67 -0.08 8.17
C LEU A 142 13.50 -0.43 9.40
N LEU A 143 13.63 0.48 10.36
CA LEU A 143 14.29 0.22 11.64
C LEU A 143 13.37 -0.46 12.66
N ALA A 144 12.05 -0.46 12.44
CA ALA A 144 11.08 -1.05 13.38
C ALA A 144 11.38 -2.52 13.75
N PRO A 145 11.82 -3.38 12.82
CA PRO A 145 12.20 -4.76 13.15
C PRO A 145 13.34 -4.90 14.17
N LEU A 146 14.19 -3.87 14.29
CA LEU A 146 15.28 -3.88 15.28
C LEU A 146 14.76 -3.71 16.70
N ALA A 147 13.60 -3.12 16.88
CA ALA A 147 12.97 -2.91 18.18
C ALA A 147 12.11 -4.10 18.65
N TRP A 148 11.68 -4.96 17.71
CA TRP A 148 10.68 -5.99 17.99
C TRP A 148 10.97 -7.29 17.27
N ALA A 149 10.97 -8.39 18.02
CA ALA A 149 11.11 -9.74 17.47
C ALA A 149 9.79 -10.17 16.80
N VAL A 150 9.56 -9.72 15.57
CA VAL A 150 8.41 -10.13 14.76
C VAL A 150 8.85 -11.06 13.62
N PRO A 151 7.96 -11.94 13.11
CA PRO A 151 8.28 -12.83 12.00
C PRO A 151 8.76 -12.06 10.77
N VAL A 152 9.76 -12.59 10.08
CA VAL A 152 10.29 -11.97 8.85
C VAL A 152 9.21 -11.65 7.80
N PRO A 153 8.23 -12.54 7.53
CA PRO A 153 7.13 -12.21 6.63
C PRO A 153 6.34 -10.97 7.05
N MET A 154 6.11 -10.79 8.35
CA MET A 154 5.44 -9.60 8.88
C MET A 154 6.28 -8.33 8.66
N GLN A 155 7.60 -8.41 8.82
CA GLN A 155 8.50 -7.27 8.57
C GLN A 155 8.41 -6.82 7.09
N VAL A 156 8.46 -7.78 6.16
CA VAL A 156 8.35 -7.52 4.72
C VAL A 156 7.01 -6.86 4.38
N VAL A 157 5.91 -7.42 4.91
CA VAL A 157 4.56 -6.89 4.66
C VAL A 157 4.38 -5.50 5.26
N THR A 158 4.91 -5.25 6.45
CA THR A 158 4.89 -3.94 7.09
C THR A 158 5.64 -2.90 6.27
N ALA A 159 6.85 -3.23 5.81
CA ALA A 159 7.64 -2.35 4.95
C ALA A 159 6.90 -2.02 3.64
N LEU A 160 6.31 -3.04 3.00
CA LEU A 160 5.53 -2.85 1.77
C LEU A 160 4.25 -2.05 2.00
N PHE A 161 3.58 -2.25 3.13
CA PHE A 161 2.40 -1.48 3.51
C PHE A 161 2.75 0.01 3.69
N THR A 162 3.86 0.30 4.38
CA THR A 162 4.34 1.67 4.53
C THR A 162 4.75 2.28 3.19
N LEU A 163 5.44 1.52 2.33
CA LEU A 163 5.76 1.95 0.97
C LEU A 163 4.49 2.28 0.18
N LYS A 164 3.49 1.38 0.20
CA LYS A 164 2.21 1.54 -0.51
C LYS A 164 1.49 2.82 -0.09
N VAL A 165 1.33 3.05 1.21
CA VAL A 165 0.42 4.09 1.73
C VAL A 165 1.16 5.42 1.95
N ALA A 166 2.33 5.40 2.59
CA ALA A 166 3.03 6.62 2.99
C ALA A 166 3.91 7.21 1.86
N TYR A 167 4.41 6.38 0.95
CA TYR A 167 5.26 6.85 -0.14
C TYR A 167 4.57 6.80 -1.50
N ALA A 168 4.16 5.61 -1.98
CA ALA A 168 3.58 5.48 -3.30
C ALA A 168 2.26 6.26 -3.47
N PHE A 169 1.40 6.26 -2.44
CA PHE A 169 0.11 6.96 -2.47
C PHE A 169 0.18 8.40 -1.97
N ALA A 170 0.77 8.65 -0.78
CA ALA A 170 0.71 9.97 -0.15
C ALA A 170 1.59 11.02 -0.86
N VAL A 171 2.63 10.63 -1.59
CA VAL A 171 3.44 11.53 -2.41
C VAL A 171 2.71 11.89 -3.71
N ARG A 172 2.79 13.15 -4.12
CA ARG A 172 2.41 13.56 -5.46
C ARG A 172 3.58 13.35 -6.41
N HIS A 173 3.52 12.26 -7.19
CA HIS A 173 4.59 11.91 -8.14
C HIS A 173 4.53 12.75 -9.41
N GLU A 174 3.32 13.15 -9.81
CA GLU A 174 3.05 13.90 -11.03
C GLU A 174 2.57 15.33 -10.74
N PRO A 175 2.94 16.31 -11.58
CA PRO A 175 2.34 17.64 -11.50
C PRO A 175 0.83 17.56 -11.76
N VAL A 176 0.05 18.36 -11.04
CA VAL A 176 -1.40 18.46 -11.29
C VAL A 176 -1.60 19.06 -12.68
N ARG A 177 -2.10 18.27 -13.61
CA ARG A 177 -2.53 18.81 -14.91
C ARG A 177 -3.82 19.57 -14.68
N THR A 178 -3.77 20.89 -14.75
CA THR A 178 -4.97 21.71 -14.92
C THR A 178 -5.52 21.40 -16.31
N ALA A 179 -6.80 21.01 -16.38
CA ALA A 179 -7.49 20.91 -17.67
C ALA A 179 -7.44 22.32 -18.32
N ALA A 180 -6.84 22.38 -19.51
CA ALA A 180 -6.87 23.56 -20.35
C ALA A 180 -8.25 23.70 -20.98
#